data_a2366ada41387c718d99d511a9d6ec3b
#
_entry.id   a2366ada41387c718d99d511a9d6ec3b
#
_cell.length_a   1.000
_cell.length_b   1.000
_cell.length_c   1.000
_cell.angle_alpha   90.00
_cell.angle_beta   90.00
_cell.angle_gamma   90.00
#
_symmetry.space_group_name_H-M   'P 1'
#
loop_
_entity.id
_entity.type
_entity.pdbx_description
1 polymer ?
#
loop_
_entity_poly.entity_id
_entity_poly.type
_entity_poly.pdbx_seq_one_letter_code
_entity_poly.pdbx_strand_id
1 'polypeptide(L)'
;KEEKTIEINAGAPECVSFLCPTCKKHFKEVLEYLEEMEVPYTINKNLVRGLSYYCRTVFEVIVDQGDGTSTTIAGGGRYDYLGKQLGSKKDIPGIGAALGVDRIVGMPWYNKHMPRIMKKPKVYFIQLGIEAKLKSLNIIEILRKAHVPIMQALSKDSLGAQLGMAEKS
;
A
#
# COMPACT_ATOMS: atom_id res chain seq x y z
N LYS A 1 27.32 -3.13 10.79
CA LYS A 1 27.57 -2.55 9.46
C LYS A 1 28.94 -1.89 9.53
N GLU A 2 29.80 -2.11 8.55
CA GLU A 2 31.12 -1.51 8.50
C GLU A 2 31.01 0.01 8.27
N GLU A 3 31.77 0.80 8.99
CA GLU A 3 31.81 2.28 8.89
C GLU A 3 31.95 2.76 7.43
N LYS A 4 32.80 2.09 6.68
CA LYS A 4 33.06 2.36 5.27
C LYS A 4 31.81 2.21 4.38
N THR A 5 30.91 1.27 4.69
CA THR A 5 29.64 1.09 3.99
C THR A 5 28.66 2.22 4.31
N ILE A 6 28.70 2.75 5.52
CA ILE A 6 27.86 3.89 5.95
C ILE A 6 28.28 5.15 5.21
N GLU A 7 29.60 5.41 5.11
CA GLU A 7 30.15 6.55 4.36
C GLU A 7 29.78 6.51 2.88
N ILE A 8 29.94 5.37 2.23
CA ILE A 8 29.60 5.20 0.80
C ILE A 8 28.10 5.44 0.59
N ASN A 9 27.24 4.90 1.45
CA ASN A 9 25.78 5.06 1.34
C ASN A 9 25.34 6.50 1.63
N ALA A 10 26.05 7.26 2.45
CA ALA A 10 25.73 8.66 2.72
C ALA A 10 25.88 9.56 1.48
N GLY A 11 26.75 9.19 0.53
CA GLY A 11 26.93 9.87 -0.75
C GLY A 11 26.06 9.33 -1.89
N ALA A 12 25.22 8.33 -1.65
CA ALA A 12 24.39 7.73 -2.70
C ALA A 12 23.31 8.71 -3.18
N PRO A 13 23.05 8.79 -4.50
CA PRO A 13 22.00 9.64 -5.03
C PRO A 13 20.63 9.16 -4.60
N GLU A 14 19.74 10.12 -4.27
CA GLU A 14 18.37 9.83 -3.86
C GLU A 14 17.53 9.40 -5.07
N CYS A 15 16.96 8.19 -5.05
CA CYS A 15 16.14 7.66 -6.14
C CYS A 15 14.97 8.59 -6.52
N VAL A 16 14.39 9.31 -5.56
CA VAL A 16 13.27 10.23 -5.77
C VAL A 16 13.63 11.38 -6.70
N SER A 17 14.89 11.82 -6.70
CA SER A 17 15.38 12.91 -7.55
C SER A 17 15.52 12.53 -9.03
N PHE A 18 15.53 11.24 -9.34
CA PHE A 18 15.71 10.69 -10.70
C PHE A 18 14.44 10.09 -11.31
N LEU A 19 13.30 10.34 -10.72
CA LEU A 19 12.02 9.85 -11.25
C LEU A 19 11.70 10.51 -12.59
N CYS A 20 11.35 9.69 -13.59
CA CYS A 20 10.79 10.21 -14.84
C CYS A 20 9.43 10.89 -14.59
N PRO A 21 8.95 11.76 -15.51
CA PRO A 21 7.69 12.49 -15.32
C PRO A 21 6.50 11.59 -14.98
N THR A 22 6.39 10.43 -15.64
CA THR A 22 5.32 9.45 -15.41
C THR A 22 5.40 8.85 -14.01
N CYS A 23 6.58 8.46 -13.56
CA CYS A 23 6.77 7.91 -12.22
C CYS A 23 6.55 8.98 -11.14
N LYS A 24 6.97 10.21 -11.39
CA LYS A 24 6.75 11.34 -10.48
C LYS A 24 5.25 11.62 -10.29
N LYS A 25 4.49 11.65 -11.40
CA LYS A 25 3.03 11.82 -11.36
C LYS A 25 2.37 10.69 -10.57
N HIS A 26 2.70 9.44 -10.90
CA HIS A 26 2.15 8.27 -10.21
C HIS A 26 2.47 8.28 -8.71
N PHE A 27 3.70 8.63 -8.34
CA PHE A 27 4.10 8.68 -6.92
C PHE A 27 3.33 9.78 -6.18
N LYS A 28 3.16 10.96 -6.80
CA LYS A 28 2.33 12.04 -6.25
C LYS A 28 0.89 11.58 -6.00
N GLU A 29 0.27 10.90 -6.97
CA GLU A 29 -1.09 10.35 -6.82
C GLU A 29 -1.18 9.36 -5.64
N VAL A 30 -0.17 8.51 -5.44
CA VAL A 30 -0.12 7.61 -4.28
C VAL A 30 -0.09 8.38 -2.97
N LEU A 31 0.71 9.44 -2.88
CA LEU A 31 0.78 10.28 -1.67
C LEU A 31 -0.54 11.00 -1.41
N GLU A 32 -1.20 11.54 -2.43
CA GLU A 32 -2.52 12.16 -2.32
C GLU A 32 -3.57 11.18 -1.79
N TYR A 33 -3.53 9.90 -2.21
CA TYR A 33 -4.40 8.87 -1.65
C TYR A 33 -4.12 8.59 -0.17
N LEU A 34 -2.86 8.54 0.23
CA LEU A 34 -2.49 8.32 1.64
C LEU A 34 -2.91 9.51 2.51
N GLU A 35 -2.75 10.73 2.03
CA GLU A 35 -3.17 11.95 2.71
C GLU A 35 -4.69 12.00 2.91
N GLU A 36 -5.48 11.69 1.87
CA GLU A 36 -6.93 11.63 1.96
C GLU A 36 -7.44 10.56 2.93
N MET A 37 -6.68 9.47 3.05
CA MET A 37 -6.97 8.39 4.00
C MET A 37 -6.42 8.66 5.41
N GLU A 38 -5.76 9.78 5.63
CA GLU A 38 -5.08 10.11 6.90
C GLU A 38 -4.08 9.03 7.34
N VAL A 39 -3.46 8.32 6.38
CA VAL A 39 -2.43 7.31 6.66
C VAL A 39 -1.10 8.01 6.84
N PRO A 40 -0.50 7.95 8.04
CA PRO A 40 0.80 8.56 8.27
C PRO A 40 1.87 7.84 7.45
N TYR A 41 2.71 8.59 6.77
CA TYR A 41 3.84 8.05 6.02
C TYR A 41 5.09 8.92 6.15
N THR A 42 6.23 8.31 5.88
CA THR A 42 7.51 8.99 5.76
C THR A 42 8.18 8.57 4.45
N ILE A 43 8.63 9.54 3.66
CA ILE A 43 9.39 9.24 2.45
C ILE A 43 10.81 8.84 2.85
N ASN A 44 11.12 7.56 2.70
CA ASN A 44 12.46 7.03 2.94
C ASN A 44 13.22 6.95 1.61
N LYS A 45 14.17 7.85 1.42
CA LYS A 45 14.99 7.97 0.21
C LYS A 45 15.94 6.78 0.00
N ASN A 46 16.22 6.04 1.06
CA ASN A 46 17.16 4.92 1.08
C ASN A 46 16.45 3.56 1.15
N LEU A 47 15.13 3.52 1.00
CA LEU A 47 14.39 2.28 1.03
C LEU A 47 14.71 1.44 -0.21
N VAL A 48 15.34 0.29 0.01
CA VAL A 48 15.64 -0.71 -1.00
C VAL A 48 15.00 -2.03 -0.62
N ARG A 49 14.30 -2.65 -1.56
CA ARG A 49 13.75 -4.00 -1.41
C ARG A 49 14.66 -5.01 -2.09
N GLY A 50 14.88 -6.16 -1.45
CA GLY A 50 15.79 -7.20 -1.93
C GLY A 50 15.32 -8.00 -3.15
N LEU A 51 14.22 -7.64 -3.79
CA LEU A 51 13.64 -8.39 -4.92
C LEU A 51 13.64 -7.51 -6.18
N SER A 52 14.27 -8.00 -7.24
CA SER A 52 14.54 -7.26 -8.48
C SER A 52 13.30 -6.98 -9.34
N TYR A 53 12.17 -7.62 -9.05
CA TYR A 53 10.94 -7.44 -9.82
C TYR A 53 10.12 -6.20 -9.43
N TYR A 54 10.46 -5.54 -8.32
CA TYR A 54 9.75 -4.31 -7.94
C TYR A 54 10.00 -3.18 -8.93
N CYS A 55 8.95 -2.39 -9.15
CA CYS A 55 8.98 -1.19 -9.96
C CYS A 55 8.16 -0.08 -9.32
N ARG A 56 8.48 1.19 -9.65
CA ARG A 56 7.77 2.38 -9.17
C ARG A 56 7.75 2.48 -7.64
N THR A 57 6.63 2.13 -6.99
CA THR A 57 6.42 2.33 -5.55
C THR A 57 6.74 1.06 -4.76
N VAL A 58 7.54 1.22 -3.72
CA VAL A 58 7.78 0.20 -2.69
C VAL A 58 7.47 0.79 -1.33
N PHE A 59 7.09 -0.04 -0.36
CA PHE A 59 6.76 0.42 0.98
C PHE A 59 7.13 -0.60 2.06
N GLU A 60 7.27 -0.11 3.26
CA GLU A 60 7.34 -0.90 4.49
C GLU A 60 6.36 -0.34 5.52
N VAL A 61 5.76 -1.23 6.29
CA VAL A 61 4.96 -0.86 7.48
C VAL A 61 5.83 -1.10 8.69
N ILE A 62 6.09 -0.04 9.39
CA ILE A 62 6.99 -0.03 10.55
C ILE A 62 6.17 0.31 11.79
N VAL A 63 6.36 -0.44 12.85
CA VAL A 63 5.75 -0.18 14.16
C VAL A 63 6.84 0.23 15.14
N ASP A 64 6.64 1.35 15.80
CA ASP A 64 7.44 1.78 16.95
C ASP A 64 7.06 0.93 18.15
N GLN A 65 8.06 0.36 18.81
CA GLN A 65 7.85 -0.49 19.99
C GLN A 65 7.77 0.31 21.31
N GLY A 66 8.00 1.62 21.25
CA GLY A 66 7.93 2.50 22.39
C GLY A 66 9.20 2.53 23.27
N ASP A 67 10.20 1.72 22.92
CA ASP A 67 11.51 1.68 23.57
C ASP A 67 12.63 2.36 22.75
N GLY A 68 12.23 3.12 21.71
CA GLY A 68 13.14 3.71 20.73
C GLY A 68 13.55 2.75 19.61
N THR A 69 13.06 1.51 19.61
CA THR A 69 13.24 0.56 18.52
C THR A 69 12.01 0.50 17.62
N SER A 70 12.23 0.16 16.37
CA SER A 70 11.15 -0.03 15.40
C SER A 70 11.28 -1.38 14.71
N THR A 71 10.13 -1.97 14.36
CA THR A 71 10.08 -3.27 13.69
C THR A 71 9.24 -3.18 12.43
N THR A 72 9.81 -3.63 11.30
CA THR A 72 9.06 -3.80 10.06
C THR A 72 8.16 -5.03 10.17
N ILE A 73 6.85 -4.82 10.07
CA ILE A 73 5.83 -5.88 10.16
C ILE A 73 5.26 -6.29 8.82
N ALA A 74 5.35 -5.43 7.82
CA ALA A 74 4.96 -5.74 6.46
C ALA A 74 5.82 -4.96 5.47
N GLY A 75 5.87 -5.45 4.25
CA GLY A 75 6.52 -4.74 3.17
C GLY A 75 6.10 -5.27 1.82
N GLY A 76 6.11 -4.38 0.84
CA GLY A 76 5.65 -4.72 -0.48
C GLY A 76 5.95 -3.65 -1.50
N GLY A 77 5.25 -3.73 -2.62
CA GLY A 77 5.39 -2.77 -3.70
C GLY A 77 4.72 -3.23 -4.99
N ARG A 78 4.96 -2.47 -6.01
CA ARG A 78 4.44 -2.71 -7.35
C ARG A 78 5.41 -3.55 -8.18
N TYR A 79 4.91 -4.46 -9.00
CA TYR A 79 5.70 -5.39 -9.81
C TYR A 79 5.06 -5.71 -11.17
N ASP A 80 4.81 -4.69 -12.00
CA ASP A 80 4.10 -4.79 -13.28
C ASP A 80 4.77 -5.72 -14.29
N TYR A 81 6.09 -5.94 -14.17
CA TYR A 81 6.88 -6.71 -15.12
C TYR A 81 7.11 -8.16 -14.71
N LEU A 82 6.67 -8.56 -13.53
CA LEU A 82 6.84 -9.94 -13.03
C LEU A 82 6.20 -10.96 -13.97
N GLY A 83 5.00 -10.66 -14.49
CA GLY A 83 4.30 -11.53 -15.43
C GLY A 83 5.15 -11.84 -16.67
N LYS A 84 5.85 -10.84 -17.24
CA LYS A 84 6.77 -11.05 -18.37
C LYS A 84 7.97 -11.91 -18.01
N GLN A 85 8.55 -11.70 -16.84
CA GLN A 85 9.66 -12.54 -16.34
C GLN A 85 9.26 -14.00 -16.18
N LEU A 86 7.97 -14.26 -15.93
CA LEU A 86 7.37 -15.60 -15.83
C LEU A 86 6.79 -16.12 -17.15
N GLY A 87 7.06 -15.45 -18.28
CA GLY A 87 6.68 -15.91 -19.62
C GLY A 87 5.38 -15.33 -20.18
N SER A 88 4.75 -14.37 -19.51
CA SER A 88 3.61 -13.65 -20.09
C SER A 88 4.03 -12.79 -21.28
N LYS A 89 3.19 -12.74 -22.32
CA LYS A 89 3.41 -11.86 -23.49
C LYS A 89 3.11 -10.39 -23.21
N LYS A 90 2.43 -10.08 -22.10
CA LYS A 90 1.98 -8.72 -21.75
C LYS A 90 2.48 -8.34 -20.36
N ASP A 91 2.62 -7.03 -20.13
CA ASP A 91 2.77 -6.48 -18.79
C ASP A 91 1.45 -6.68 -18.03
N ILE A 92 1.56 -7.19 -16.83
CA ILE A 92 0.41 -7.42 -15.93
C ILE A 92 0.64 -6.57 -14.68
N PRO A 93 -0.08 -5.45 -14.55
CA PRO A 93 0.04 -4.64 -13.35
C PRO A 93 -0.22 -5.46 -12.10
N GLY A 94 0.73 -5.42 -11.17
CA GLY A 94 0.63 -6.14 -9.92
C GLY A 94 1.13 -5.31 -8.75
N ILE A 95 0.48 -5.48 -7.61
CA ILE A 95 0.89 -4.95 -6.32
C ILE A 95 0.67 -6.01 -5.27
N GLY A 96 1.55 -6.10 -4.31
CA GLY A 96 1.38 -7.03 -3.20
C GLY A 96 2.25 -6.65 -2.01
N ALA A 97 1.94 -7.31 -0.90
CA ALA A 97 2.66 -7.17 0.35
C ALA A 97 2.85 -8.54 1.01
N ALA A 98 3.97 -8.67 1.72
CA ALA A 98 4.21 -9.76 2.64
C ALA A 98 4.13 -9.25 4.07
N LEU A 99 3.44 -10.00 4.93
CA LEU A 99 3.28 -9.68 6.35
C LEU A 99 4.09 -10.66 7.19
N GLY A 100 4.79 -10.12 8.18
CA GLY A 100 5.47 -10.91 9.21
C GLY A 100 4.48 -11.35 10.28
N VAL A 101 3.70 -12.39 10.02
CA VAL A 101 2.62 -12.86 10.92
C VAL A 101 3.16 -13.14 12.33
N ASP A 102 4.27 -13.86 12.44
CA ASP A 102 4.89 -14.16 13.74
C ASP A 102 5.30 -12.89 14.50
N ARG A 103 5.79 -11.89 13.78
CA ARG A 103 6.11 -10.59 14.38
C ARG A 103 4.87 -9.89 14.92
N ILE A 104 3.79 -9.86 14.12
CA ILE A 104 2.52 -9.22 14.49
C ILE A 104 1.90 -9.90 15.70
N VAL A 105 1.81 -11.23 15.68
CA VAL A 105 1.24 -12.02 16.78
C VAL A 105 2.06 -11.92 18.08
N GLY A 106 3.38 -11.81 17.94
CA GLY A 106 4.29 -11.62 19.06
C GLY A 106 4.24 -10.23 19.71
N MET A 107 3.58 -9.25 19.10
CA MET A 107 3.53 -7.89 19.63
C MET A 107 2.55 -7.76 20.81
N PRO A 108 2.90 -7.01 21.89
CA PRO A 108 2.04 -6.84 23.06
C PRO A 108 0.65 -6.28 22.75
N TRP A 109 0.55 -5.41 21.73
CA TRP A 109 -0.72 -4.79 21.36
C TRP A 109 -1.66 -5.73 20.58
N TYR A 110 -1.15 -6.80 19.96
CA TYR A 110 -1.97 -7.74 19.19
C TYR A 110 -3.10 -8.35 20.03
N ASN A 111 -2.78 -8.80 21.24
CA ASN A 111 -3.76 -9.39 22.14
C ASN A 111 -4.88 -8.43 22.56
N LYS A 112 -4.60 -7.11 22.55
CA LYS A 112 -5.59 -6.06 22.86
C LYS A 112 -6.51 -5.75 21.65
N HIS A 113 -6.05 -6.04 20.44
CA HIS A 113 -6.71 -5.63 19.19
C HIS A 113 -6.96 -6.83 18.27
N MET A 114 -7.32 -7.98 18.84
CA MET A 114 -7.62 -9.17 18.05
C MET A 114 -8.60 -8.86 16.92
N PRO A 115 -8.25 -9.17 15.66
CA PRO A 115 -9.11 -8.88 14.52
C PRO A 115 -10.42 -9.67 14.64
N ARG A 116 -11.53 -8.98 14.42
CA ARG A 116 -12.83 -9.64 14.31
C ARG A 116 -12.93 -10.29 12.93
N ILE A 117 -13.47 -11.52 12.87
CA ILE A 117 -13.78 -12.19 11.61
C ILE A 117 -14.72 -11.28 10.81
N MET A 118 -14.30 -10.84 9.64
CA MET A 118 -15.10 -9.96 8.78
C MET A 118 -16.35 -10.74 8.30
N LYS A 119 -17.51 -10.18 8.56
CA LYS A 119 -18.77 -10.66 7.97
C LYS A 119 -18.79 -10.31 6.47
N LYS A 120 -19.64 -11.00 5.69
CA LYS A 120 -19.88 -10.64 4.29
C LYS A 120 -20.22 -9.16 4.17
N PRO A 121 -19.72 -8.46 3.14
CA PRO A 121 -20.00 -7.04 2.98
C PRO A 121 -21.50 -6.81 2.83
N LYS A 122 -22.03 -5.85 3.58
CA LYS A 122 -23.44 -5.43 3.48
C LYS A 122 -23.61 -4.19 2.63
N VAL A 123 -22.50 -3.51 2.35
CA VAL A 123 -22.49 -2.24 1.63
C VAL A 123 -21.43 -2.32 0.55
N TYR A 124 -21.78 -2.00 -0.68
CA TYR A 124 -20.86 -1.78 -1.76
C TYR A 124 -20.83 -0.29 -2.10
N PHE A 125 -19.67 0.32 -2.01
CA PHE A 125 -19.50 1.75 -2.24
C PHE A 125 -19.17 2.01 -3.71
N ILE A 126 -20.01 2.78 -4.39
CA ILE A 126 -19.84 3.18 -5.79
C ILE A 126 -19.35 4.62 -5.85
N GLN A 127 -18.29 4.88 -6.61
CA GLN A 127 -17.73 6.21 -6.80
C GLN A 127 -17.42 6.46 -8.28
N LEU A 128 -17.72 7.65 -8.76
CA LEU A 128 -17.50 8.05 -10.14
C LEU A 128 -16.54 9.26 -10.23
N GLY A 129 -15.48 9.11 -10.98
CA GLY A 129 -14.44 10.12 -11.13
C GLY A 129 -13.47 10.20 -9.96
N ILE A 130 -12.36 10.90 -10.17
CA ILE A 130 -11.23 10.94 -9.23
C ILE A 130 -11.59 11.63 -7.92
N GLU A 131 -12.31 12.73 -7.98
CA GLU A 131 -12.71 13.48 -6.78
C GLU A 131 -13.61 12.65 -5.85
N ALA A 132 -14.60 11.95 -6.45
CA ALA A 132 -15.46 11.05 -5.68
C ALA A 132 -14.68 9.87 -5.08
N LYS A 133 -13.68 9.35 -5.81
CA LYS A 133 -12.79 8.29 -5.30
C LYS A 133 -12.00 8.76 -4.08
N LEU A 134 -11.39 9.93 -4.15
CA LEU A 134 -10.64 10.50 -3.02
C LEU A 134 -11.54 10.67 -1.78
N LYS A 135 -12.68 11.34 -1.93
CA LYS A 135 -13.63 11.52 -0.83
C LYS A 135 -14.19 10.20 -0.28
N SER A 136 -14.37 9.20 -1.15
CA SER A 136 -14.87 7.88 -0.73
C SER A 136 -13.92 7.15 0.23
N LEU A 137 -12.61 7.35 0.10
CA LEU A 137 -11.63 6.70 0.96
C LEU A 137 -11.81 7.08 2.43
N ASN A 138 -12.03 8.37 2.69
CA ASN A 138 -12.30 8.84 4.06
C ASN A 138 -13.61 8.27 4.61
N ILE A 139 -14.69 8.30 3.82
CA ILE A 139 -16.00 7.75 4.23
C ILE A 139 -15.88 6.26 4.53
N ILE A 140 -15.16 5.52 3.69
CA ILE A 140 -14.95 4.09 3.86
C ILE A 140 -14.16 3.80 5.13
N GLU A 141 -13.17 4.61 5.43
CA GLU A 141 -12.39 4.47 6.67
C GLU A 141 -13.25 4.69 7.92
N ILE A 142 -14.13 5.70 7.89
CA ILE A 142 -15.11 5.93 8.96
C ILE A 142 -16.02 4.70 9.14
N LEU A 143 -16.53 4.14 8.04
CA LEU A 143 -17.39 2.95 8.09
C LEU A 143 -16.64 1.71 8.60
N ARG A 144 -15.38 1.55 8.23
CA ARG A 144 -14.53 0.46 8.74
C ARG A 144 -14.28 0.61 10.24
N LYS A 145 -13.99 1.80 10.72
CA LYS A 145 -13.86 2.09 12.16
C LYS A 145 -15.15 1.79 12.92
N ALA A 146 -16.30 2.02 12.28
CA ALA A 146 -17.61 1.65 12.80
C ALA A 146 -17.95 0.14 12.64
N HIS A 147 -17.00 -0.68 12.17
CA HIS A 147 -17.18 -2.11 11.92
C HIS A 147 -18.30 -2.46 10.91
N VAL A 148 -18.57 -1.56 9.96
CA VAL A 148 -19.49 -1.83 8.85
C VAL A 148 -18.73 -2.57 7.75
N PRO A 149 -19.12 -3.82 7.39
CA PRO A 149 -18.51 -4.54 6.30
C PRO A 149 -18.81 -3.86 4.96
N ILE A 150 -17.78 -3.36 4.30
CA ILE A 150 -17.89 -2.57 3.06
C ILE A 150 -16.93 -3.07 2.00
N MET A 151 -17.36 -3.03 0.74
CA MET A 151 -16.53 -3.25 -0.44
C MET A 151 -16.60 -2.07 -1.40
N GLN A 152 -15.57 -1.92 -2.21
CA GLN A 152 -15.46 -0.92 -3.28
C GLN A 152 -14.55 -1.42 -4.40
N ALA A 153 -14.67 -0.84 -5.58
CA ALA A 153 -13.74 -1.05 -6.70
C ALA A 153 -13.15 0.28 -7.18
N LEU A 154 -11.94 0.58 -6.75
CA LEU A 154 -11.24 1.81 -7.18
C LEU A 154 -10.80 1.77 -8.65
N SER A 155 -10.62 0.58 -9.23
CA SER A 155 -10.14 0.38 -10.60
C SER A 155 -11.21 0.54 -11.69
N LYS A 156 -12.47 0.69 -11.32
CA LYS A 156 -13.60 0.82 -12.27
C LYS A 156 -14.20 2.22 -12.21
N ASP A 157 -14.36 2.86 -13.35
CA ASP A 157 -14.85 4.23 -13.46
C ASP A 157 -16.31 4.33 -13.93
N SER A 158 -16.86 3.29 -14.58
CA SER A 158 -18.24 3.30 -15.03
C SER A 158 -19.20 2.72 -13.97
N LEU A 159 -20.38 3.33 -13.86
CA LEU A 159 -21.44 2.89 -12.96
C LEU A 159 -21.82 1.42 -13.21
N GLY A 160 -22.05 1.05 -14.47
CA GLY A 160 -22.45 -0.31 -14.82
C GLY A 160 -21.42 -1.37 -14.43
N ALA A 161 -20.10 -1.07 -14.58
CA ALA A 161 -19.06 -1.98 -14.18
C ALA A 161 -19.00 -2.16 -12.66
N GLN A 162 -19.22 -1.09 -11.89
CA GLN A 162 -19.23 -1.16 -10.43
C GLN A 162 -20.48 -1.87 -9.89
N LEU A 163 -21.66 -1.65 -10.50
CA LEU A 163 -22.88 -2.37 -10.18
C LEU A 163 -22.74 -3.88 -10.45
N GLY A 164 -22.18 -4.26 -11.60
CA GLY A 164 -21.95 -5.67 -11.92
C GLY A 164 -20.94 -6.37 -10.99
N MET A 165 -20.04 -5.60 -10.36
CA MET A 165 -19.17 -6.13 -9.29
C MET A 165 -19.93 -6.25 -7.95
N ALA A 166 -20.78 -5.28 -7.64
CA ALA A 166 -21.58 -5.31 -6.42
C ALA A 166 -22.54 -6.51 -6.39
N GLU A 167 -23.17 -6.83 -7.53
CA GLU A 167 -24.07 -7.98 -7.68
C GLU A 167 -23.38 -9.34 -7.47
N LYS A 168 -22.05 -9.40 -7.72
CA LYS A 168 -21.26 -10.63 -7.58
C LYS A 168 -20.63 -10.81 -6.20
N SER A 169 -20.77 -9.81 -5.31
CA SER A 169 -20.18 -9.79 -3.95
C SER A 169 -21.13 -10.39 -2.91
#